data_7132f0d6af3abea675df9b5fb8f0ce1e
#
_entry.id   7132f0d6af3abea675df9b5fb8f0ce1e
#
_cell.length_a   1.000
_cell.length_b   1.000
_cell.length_c   1.000
_cell.angle_alpha   90.00
_cell.angle_beta   90.00
_cell.angle_gamma   90.00
#
_symmetry.space_group_name_H-M   'P 1'
#
loop_
_entity.id
_entity.type
_entity.pdbx_description
1 polymer ?
#
loop_
_entity_poly.entity_id
_entity_poly.type
_entity_poly.pdbx_seq_one_letter_code
_entity_poly.pdbx_strand_id
1 'polypeptide(L)'
;RRGYAPVLHCIDCGWHGDCDRCDRAFTLHRGRARMVCHHCGRERPVPSQCPACQGNGLTPVGIGTERLEAALSQRFPEVPVLRLDRDSARSADQFERVLARAHAGEPCILVGTQMLAKGHDLHGVTLAVIADADGGLYSADPRASERLAQLIIQVAGRAGRGARRGHVLIQTHHPDHPLFRTLLSGGYPAFARDELALREALALPPFSAQALLRAEARERSQVEQFLRDAAQQIGDCGVLVAGPLPAPHARRAGYERAQLLLEAGQRSALHTALDALLPALYGHPLARRLRWSLDVDPVALD
;
A
#
# COMPACT_ATOMS: atom_id res chain seq x y z
N ARG A 1 -7.60 -4.43 -4.27
CA ARG A 1 -6.55 -4.13 -5.27
C ARG A 1 -7.22 -3.81 -6.62
N ARG A 2 -6.54 -3.05 -7.51
CA ARG A 2 -7.05 -2.66 -8.85
C ARG A 2 -6.95 -3.82 -9.84
N GLY A 3 -7.72 -3.74 -10.96
CA GLY A 3 -7.70 -4.67 -12.07
C GLY A 3 -8.49 -5.96 -11.81
N TYR A 4 -8.31 -6.96 -12.69
CA TYR A 4 -8.94 -8.27 -12.59
C TYR A 4 -8.18 -9.19 -11.62
N ALA A 5 -6.85 -9.26 -11.76
CA ALA A 5 -5.97 -10.00 -10.86
C ALA A 5 -4.63 -9.28 -10.68
N PRO A 6 -4.08 -9.24 -9.45
CA PRO A 6 -2.79 -8.63 -9.17
C PRO A 6 -1.61 -9.25 -9.90
N VAL A 7 -1.70 -10.53 -10.25
CA VAL A 7 -0.63 -11.29 -10.89
C VAL A 7 -1.21 -12.28 -11.91
N LEU A 8 -0.53 -12.45 -13.05
CA LEU A 8 -0.69 -13.57 -13.95
C LEU A 8 0.45 -14.56 -13.69
N HIS A 9 0.10 -15.82 -13.42
CA HIS A 9 1.05 -16.87 -13.05
C HIS A 9 0.86 -18.08 -13.97
N CYS A 10 1.93 -18.77 -14.30
CA CYS A 10 1.87 -20.04 -14.99
C CYS A 10 1.96 -21.21 -14.00
N ILE A 11 0.93 -22.03 -13.94
CA ILE A 11 0.89 -23.21 -13.05
C ILE A 11 1.84 -24.31 -13.49
N ASP A 12 2.25 -24.35 -14.76
CA ASP A 12 3.09 -25.42 -15.31
C ASP A 12 4.58 -25.19 -14.97
N CYS A 13 5.06 -23.93 -15.00
CA CYS A 13 6.49 -23.65 -14.84
C CYS A 13 6.82 -22.60 -13.75
N GLY A 14 5.82 -22.07 -13.06
CA GLY A 14 6.03 -21.05 -12.04
C GLY A 14 6.32 -19.64 -12.57
N TRP A 15 6.24 -19.39 -13.88
CA TRP A 15 6.44 -18.05 -14.41
C TRP A 15 5.45 -17.04 -13.83
N HIS A 16 5.96 -15.87 -13.49
CA HIS A 16 5.17 -14.72 -13.05
C HIS A 16 5.26 -13.59 -14.06
N GLY A 17 4.15 -12.90 -14.25
CA GLY A 17 4.08 -11.72 -15.11
C GLY A 17 4.74 -10.50 -14.47
N ASP A 18 6.04 -10.53 -14.25
CA ASP A 18 6.77 -9.45 -13.60
C ASP A 18 7.09 -8.30 -14.54
N CYS A 19 7.13 -7.08 -14.00
CA CYS A 19 7.53 -5.91 -14.74
C CYS A 19 9.04 -5.91 -14.94
N ASP A 20 9.47 -5.69 -16.20
CA ASP A 20 10.88 -5.62 -16.55
C ASP A 20 11.61 -4.37 -16.02
N ARG A 21 10.86 -3.35 -15.54
CA ARG A 21 11.39 -2.09 -15.01
C ARG A 21 11.16 -1.89 -13.52
N CYS A 22 10.38 -2.77 -12.88
CA CYS A 22 10.02 -2.69 -11.48
C CYS A 22 10.12 -4.08 -10.85
N ASP A 23 10.27 -4.14 -9.55
CA ASP A 23 10.22 -5.36 -8.75
C ASP A 23 8.78 -5.76 -8.36
N ARG A 24 7.85 -5.58 -9.27
CA ARG A 24 6.44 -5.91 -9.09
C ARG A 24 5.86 -6.59 -10.31
N ALA A 25 4.90 -7.45 -10.08
CA ALA A 25 4.12 -8.05 -11.14
C ALA A 25 3.22 -7.03 -11.85
N PHE A 26 2.96 -7.27 -13.11
CA PHE A 26 1.88 -6.61 -13.84
C PHE A 26 0.52 -7.05 -13.31
N THR A 27 -0.36 -6.10 -13.12
CA THR A 27 -1.77 -6.36 -12.83
C THR A 27 -2.52 -6.66 -14.12
N LEU A 28 -3.28 -7.75 -14.15
CA LEU A 28 -4.14 -8.12 -15.25
C LEU A 28 -5.42 -7.25 -15.27
N HIS A 29 -5.70 -6.61 -16.38
CA HIS A 29 -6.95 -5.90 -16.68
C HIS A 29 -7.70 -6.65 -17.79
N ARG A 30 -8.68 -7.46 -17.41
CA ARG A 30 -9.41 -8.32 -18.36
C ARG A 30 -10.24 -7.50 -19.34
N GLY A 31 -10.93 -6.47 -18.87
CA GLY A 31 -11.76 -5.60 -19.71
C GLY A 31 -11.00 -4.83 -20.79
N ARG A 32 -9.67 -4.68 -20.64
CA ARG A 32 -8.77 -4.05 -21.62
C ARG A 32 -7.87 -5.03 -22.34
N ALA A 33 -7.91 -6.32 -22.01
CA ALA A 33 -6.98 -7.34 -22.48
C ALA A 33 -5.50 -6.90 -22.33
N ARG A 34 -5.17 -6.24 -21.20
CA ARG A 34 -3.82 -5.68 -20.92
C ARG A 34 -3.32 -6.05 -19.54
N MET A 35 -2.01 -6.15 -19.43
CA MET A 35 -1.28 -6.19 -18.17
C MET A 35 -0.64 -4.83 -17.93
N VAL A 36 -0.88 -4.22 -16.76
CA VAL A 36 -0.42 -2.86 -16.41
C VAL A 36 0.41 -2.90 -15.13
N CYS A 37 1.62 -2.35 -15.19
CA CYS A 37 2.40 -2.09 -13.98
C CYS A 37 1.93 -0.79 -13.33
N HIS A 38 1.23 -0.87 -12.21
CA HIS A 38 0.74 0.32 -11.48
C HIS A 38 1.85 1.14 -10.79
N HIS A 39 3.11 0.69 -10.90
CA HIS A 39 4.28 1.39 -10.36
C HIS A 39 4.88 2.38 -11.36
N CYS A 40 5.05 1.97 -12.62
CA CYS A 40 5.68 2.80 -13.65
C CYS A 40 4.76 3.09 -14.85
N GLY A 41 3.53 2.59 -14.85
CA GLY A 41 2.57 2.78 -15.93
C GLY A 41 2.82 1.91 -17.19
N ARG A 42 3.85 1.05 -17.20
CA ARG A 42 4.12 0.20 -18.36
C ARG A 42 2.98 -0.76 -18.62
N GLU A 43 2.62 -0.91 -19.89
CA GLU A 43 1.57 -1.82 -20.34
C GLU A 43 2.13 -2.88 -21.29
N ARG A 44 1.54 -4.08 -21.24
CA ARG A 44 1.79 -5.19 -22.15
C ARG A 44 0.48 -5.87 -22.54
N PRO A 45 0.37 -6.46 -23.74
CA PRO A 45 -0.75 -7.35 -24.06
C PRO A 45 -0.71 -8.56 -23.13
N VAL A 46 -1.87 -9.16 -22.89
CA VAL A 46 -1.95 -10.43 -22.16
C VAL A 46 -1.44 -11.53 -23.11
N PRO A 47 -0.43 -12.31 -22.70
CA PRO A 47 0.07 -13.39 -23.55
C PRO A 47 -0.97 -14.50 -23.66
N SER A 48 -1.10 -15.08 -24.85
CA SER A 48 -1.97 -16.23 -25.10
C SER A 48 -1.40 -17.53 -24.53
N GLN A 49 -0.05 -17.62 -24.47
CA GLN A 49 0.70 -18.75 -23.94
C GLN A 49 1.78 -18.23 -22.97
N CYS A 50 2.25 -19.08 -22.09
CA CYS A 50 3.31 -18.72 -21.16
C CYS A 50 4.58 -18.32 -21.90
N PRO A 51 5.15 -17.12 -21.68
CA PRO A 51 6.38 -16.70 -22.35
C PRO A 51 7.62 -17.54 -22.02
N ALA A 52 7.59 -18.29 -20.89
CA ALA A 52 8.72 -19.11 -20.46
C ALA A 52 8.64 -20.55 -20.98
N CYS A 53 7.49 -21.22 -20.82
CA CYS A 53 7.35 -22.65 -21.19
C CYS A 53 6.45 -22.89 -22.41
N GLN A 54 5.85 -21.83 -22.97
CA GLN A 54 4.89 -21.88 -24.07
C GLN A 54 3.61 -22.72 -23.80
N GLY A 55 3.43 -23.16 -22.56
CA GLY A 55 2.25 -23.89 -22.12
C GLY A 55 1.02 -22.96 -21.95
N ASN A 56 -0.14 -23.58 -21.76
CA ASN A 56 -1.43 -22.88 -21.60
C ASN A 56 -1.82 -22.66 -20.13
N GLY A 57 -0.93 -22.94 -19.19
CA GLY A 57 -1.19 -22.89 -17.74
C GLY A 57 -1.25 -21.48 -17.13
N LEU A 58 -1.47 -20.43 -17.93
CA LEU A 58 -1.57 -19.06 -17.45
C LEU A 58 -2.85 -18.86 -16.62
N THR A 59 -2.69 -18.58 -15.33
CA THR A 59 -3.79 -18.43 -14.38
C THR A 59 -3.71 -17.08 -13.65
N PRO A 60 -4.82 -16.32 -13.58
CA PRO A 60 -4.87 -15.10 -12.79
C PRO A 60 -4.96 -15.41 -11.29
N VAL A 61 -4.02 -14.86 -10.50
CA VAL A 61 -3.94 -15.07 -9.05
C VAL A 61 -4.36 -13.82 -8.29
N GLY A 62 -5.16 -14.01 -7.25
CA GLY A 62 -5.72 -12.96 -6.40
C GLY A 62 -7.01 -12.36 -6.96
N ILE A 63 -7.62 -11.47 -6.17
CA ILE A 63 -8.90 -10.83 -6.49
C ILE A 63 -8.67 -9.32 -6.63
N GLY A 64 -8.90 -8.81 -7.84
CA GLY A 64 -8.97 -7.37 -8.09
C GLY A 64 -10.41 -6.88 -8.14
N THR A 65 -10.58 -5.56 -8.20
CA THR A 65 -11.91 -4.91 -8.24
C THR A 65 -12.75 -5.33 -9.45
N GLU A 66 -12.14 -5.57 -10.62
CA GLU A 66 -12.83 -6.06 -11.83
C GLU A 66 -13.39 -7.48 -11.63
N ARG A 67 -12.63 -8.37 -11.00
CA ARG A 67 -13.07 -9.75 -10.73
C ARG A 67 -14.18 -9.77 -9.68
N LEU A 68 -14.06 -8.93 -8.66
CA LEU A 68 -15.10 -8.80 -7.64
C LEU A 68 -16.40 -8.23 -8.22
N GLU A 69 -16.32 -7.18 -9.05
CA GLU A 69 -17.44 -6.61 -9.78
C GLU A 69 -18.15 -7.69 -10.62
N ALA A 70 -17.41 -8.45 -11.43
CA ALA A 70 -17.97 -9.51 -12.27
C ALA A 70 -18.66 -10.61 -11.45
N ALA A 71 -18.05 -11.05 -10.36
CA ALA A 71 -18.59 -12.08 -9.48
C ALA A 71 -19.89 -11.61 -8.78
N LEU A 72 -19.91 -10.36 -8.31
CA LEU A 72 -21.08 -9.77 -7.67
C LEU A 72 -22.23 -9.53 -8.67
N SER A 73 -21.93 -9.05 -9.88
CA SER A 73 -22.93 -8.89 -10.95
C SER A 73 -23.55 -10.22 -11.35
N GLN A 74 -22.76 -11.29 -11.39
CA GLN A 74 -23.28 -12.64 -11.67
C GLN A 74 -24.15 -13.17 -10.53
N ARG A 75 -23.75 -12.89 -9.28
CA ARG A 75 -24.45 -13.37 -8.07
C ARG A 75 -25.73 -12.60 -7.77
N PHE A 76 -25.77 -11.32 -8.13
CA PHE A 76 -26.86 -10.39 -7.85
C PHE A 76 -27.28 -9.66 -9.15
N PRO A 77 -27.88 -10.35 -10.14
CA PRO A 77 -28.18 -9.78 -11.45
C PRO A 77 -29.18 -8.62 -11.39
N GLU A 78 -30.04 -8.61 -10.37
CA GLU A 78 -31.06 -7.58 -10.17
C GLU A 78 -30.55 -6.30 -9.53
N VAL A 79 -29.29 -6.30 -9.01
CA VAL A 79 -28.73 -5.17 -8.27
C VAL A 79 -27.56 -4.58 -9.07
N PRO A 80 -27.58 -3.27 -9.38
CA PRO A 80 -26.48 -2.63 -10.06
C PRO A 80 -25.19 -2.73 -9.25
N VAL A 81 -24.11 -3.25 -9.84
CA VAL A 81 -22.76 -3.25 -9.27
C VAL A 81 -21.98 -2.12 -9.90
N LEU A 82 -21.52 -1.18 -9.09
CA LEU A 82 -20.83 0.03 -9.50
C LEU A 82 -19.39 0.00 -9.00
N ARG A 83 -18.41 0.04 -9.92
CA ARG A 83 -17.00 0.03 -9.57
C ARG A 83 -16.42 1.43 -9.51
N LEU A 84 -15.69 1.71 -8.41
CA LEU A 84 -15.05 2.97 -8.15
C LEU A 84 -13.58 2.76 -7.73
N ASP A 85 -12.70 2.76 -8.70
CA ASP A 85 -11.25 2.75 -8.51
C ASP A 85 -10.56 3.75 -9.46
N ARG A 86 -9.24 3.94 -9.33
CA ARG A 86 -8.50 4.88 -10.20
C ARG A 86 -8.59 4.55 -11.69
N ASP A 87 -8.88 3.32 -12.05
CA ASP A 87 -8.92 2.87 -13.43
C ASP A 87 -10.32 3.00 -14.02
N SER A 88 -11.38 2.86 -13.20
CA SER A 88 -12.78 3.10 -13.58
C SER A 88 -13.16 4.59 -13.50
N ALA A 89 -12.59 5.36 -12.59
CA ALA A 89 -12.85 6.78 -12.38
C ALA A 89 -11.75 7.66 -13.00
N ARG A 90 -11.58 7.58 -14.33
CA ARG A 90 -10.57 8.37 -15.05
C ARG A 90 -10.91 9.85 -15.19
N SER A 91 -12.18 10.21 -15.12
CA SER A 91 -12.66 11.60 -15.10
C SER A 91 -13.45 11.87 -13.84
N ALA A 92 -13.42 13.13 -13.37
CA ALA A 92 -14.24 13.57 -12.26
C ALA A 92 -15.73 13.31 -12.52
N ASP A 93 -16.18 13.51 -13.76
CA ASP A 93 -17.58 13.29 -14.16
C ASP A 93 -18.04 11.84 -14.02
N GLN A 94 -17.16 10.85 -14.29
CA GLN A 94 -17.50 9.45 -14.14
C GLN A 94 -17.60 9.07 -12.67
N PHE A 95 -16.71 9.61 -11.86
CA PHE A 95 -16.72 9.46 -10.42
C PHE A 95 -18.00 10.04 -9.81
N GLU A 96 -18.36 11.28 -10.18
CA GLU A 96 -19.57 11.95 -9.72
C GLU A 96 -20.85 11.23 -10.13
N ARG A 97 -20.93 10.71 -11.35
CA ARG A 97 -22.08 9.90 -11.81
C ARG A 97 -22.30 8.64 -10.98
N VAL A 98 -21.23 7.93 -10.62
CA VAL A 98 -21.33 6.76 -9.75
C VAL A 98 -21.81 7.15 -8.35
N LEU A 99 -21.27 8.23 -7.80
CA LEU A 99 -21.71 8.73 -6.49
C LEU A 99 -23.15 9.25 -6.51
N ALA A 100 -23.56 9.97 -7.56
CA ALA A 100 -24.93 10.46 -7.71
C ALA A 100 -25.95 9.32 -7.70
N ARG A 101 -25.66 8.19 -8.36
CA ARG A 101 -26.50 6.99 -8.31
C ARG A 101 -26.59 6.38 -6.91
N ALA A 102 -25.44 6.33 -6.20
CA ALA A 102 -25.43 5.85 -4.83
C ALA A 102 -26.18 6.78 -3.86
N HIS A 103 -26.18 8.10 -4.12
CA HIS A 103 -26.94 9.08 -3.35
C HIS A 103 -28.44 9.09 -3.66
N ALA A 104 -28.83 8.66 -4.85
CA ALA A 104 -30.25 8.58 -5.23
C ALA A 104 -31.05 7.60 -4.37
N GLY A 105 -30.39 6.80 -3.52
CA GLY A 105 -31.04 5.86 -2.60
C GLY A 105 -31.51 4.57 -3.25
N GLU A 106 -31.21 4.35 -4.53
CA GLU A 106 -31.49 3.09 -5.21
C GLU A 106 -30.56 1.97 -4.69
N PRO A 107 -31.09 0.74 -4.50
CA PRO A 107 -30.25 -0.38 -4.12
C PRO A 107 -29.11 -0.60 -5.12
N CYS A 108 -27.87 -0.56 -4.64
CA CYS A 108 -26.70 -0.82 -5.45
C CYS A 108 -25.54 -1.39 -4.62
N ILE A 109 -24.59 -2.03 -5.29
CA ILE A 109 -23.35 -2.51 -4.67
C ILE A 109 -22.20 -1.66 -5.20
N LEU A 110 -21.51 -0.97 -4.29
CA LEU A 110 -20.30 -0.23 -4.60
C LEU A 110 -19.06 -1.10 -4.38
N VAL A 111 -18.25 -1.28 -5.40
CA VAL A 111 -16.97 -2.01 -5.33
C VAL A 111 -15.83 -1.03 -5.55
N GLY A 112 -14.84 -1.04 -4.66
CA GLY A 112 -13.70 -0.16 -4.86
C GLY A 112 -12.52 -0.47 -3.96
N THR A 113 -11.55 0.44 -3.97
CA THR A 113 -10.39 0.41 -3.10
C THR A 113 -10.61 1.34 -1.89
N GLN A 114 -9.55 1.61 -1.12
CA GLN A 114 -9.61 2.56 0.00
C GLN A 114 -10.18 3.96 -0.35
N MET A 115 -10.31 4.29 -1.64
CA MET A 115 -10.97 5.53 -2.08
C MET A 115 -12.42 5.63 -1.60
N LEU A 116 -13.15 4.50 -1.53
CA LEU A 116 -14.53 4.48 -1.03
C LEU A 116 -14.63 4.77 0.48
N ALA A 117 -13.58 4.43 1.24
CA ALA A 117 -13.56 4.68 2.68
C ALA A 117 -13.30 6.15 3.02
N LYS A 118 -12.73 6.94 2.10
CA LYS A 118 -12.31 8.33 2.34
C LYS A 118 -13.24 9.34 1.66
N GLY A 119 -13.72 10.33 2.42
CA GLY A 119 -14.20 11.60 1.88
C GLY A 119 -15.62 11.64 1.28
N HIS A 120 -16.35 10.54 1.18
CA HIS A 120 -17.69 10.53 0.58
C HIS A 120 -18.75 10.28 1.63
N ASP A 121 -19.76 11.15 1.68
CA ASP A 121 -20.88 11.01 2.59
C ASP A 121 -21.96 10.15 1.92
N LEU A 122 -21.82 8.84 2.05
CA LEU A 122 -22.77 7.86 1.51
C LEU A 122 -23.84 7.57 2.58
N HIS A 123 -24.96 8.28 2.49
CA HIS A 123 -26.13 7.99 3.31
C HIS A 123 -26.82 6.70 2.83
N GLY A 124 -27.34 5.91 3.74
CA GLY A 124 -28.09 4.70 3.38
C GLY A 124 -27.25 3.44 3.19
N VAL A 125 -25.95 3.46 3.50
CA VAL A 125 -25.12 2.24 3.53
C VAL A 125 -25.58 1.35 4.66
N THR A 126 -26.16 0.20 4.32
CA THR A 126 -26.65 -0.82 5.28
C THR A 126 -25.65 -1.95 5.51
N LEU A 127 -24.74 -2.17 4.56
CA LEU A 127 -23.69 -3.18 4.65
C LEU A 127 -22.39 -2.63 4.09
N ALA A 128 -21.31 -2.73 4.87
CA ALA A 128 -19.96 -2.47 4.42
C ALA A 128 -19.11 -3.74 4.56
N VAL A 129 -18.30 -4.05 3.54
CA VAL A 129 -17.50 -5.27 3.51
C VAL A 129 -16.03 -4.96 3.23
N ILE A 130 -15.15 -5.50 4.06
CA ILE A 130 -13.70 -5.53 3.83
C ILE A 130 -13.37 -6.95 3.35
N ALA A 131 -13.15 -7.11 2.05
CA ALA A 131 -13.01 -8.42 1.39
C ALA A 131 -11.63 -9.08 1.54
N ASP A 132 -10.63 -8.39 2.11
CA ASP A 132 -9.29 -8.90 2.37
C ASP A 132 -8.64 -8.01 3.46
N ALA A 133 -8.71 -8.46 4.71
CA ALA A 133 -8.06 -7.80 5.83
C ALA A 133 -6.62 -8.31 6.06
N ASP A 134 -6.31 -9.54 5.62
CA ASP A 134 -5.05 -10.20 5.92
C ASP A 134 -3.85 -9.51 5.27
N GLY A 135 -4.05 -8.91 4.09
CA GLY A 135 -3.01 -8.10 3.46
C GLY A 135 -2.59 -6.86 4.27
N GLY A 136 -3.44 -6.40 5.20
CA GLY A 136 -3.11 -5.35 6.16
C GLY A 136 -2.45 -5.89 7.43
N LEU A 137 -2.81 -7.11 7.88
CA LEU A 137 -2.21 -7.73 9.06
C LEU A 137 -0.75 -8.14 8.85
N TYR A 138 -0.44 -8.69 7.68
CA TYR A 138 0.88 -9.26 7.35
C TYR A 138 1.72 -8.39 6.43
N SER A 139 1.51 -7.09 6.47
CA SER A 139 2.35 -6.14 5.74
C SER A 139 3.67 -5.91 6.48
N ALA A 140 4.76 -5.75 5.73
CA ALA A 140 6.05 -5.34 6.28
C ALA A 140 6.09 -3.85 6.72
N ASP A 141 5.01 -3.10 6.51
CA ASP A 141 4.91 -1.70 6.95
C ASP A 141 4.71 -1.66 8.49
N PRO A 142 5.58 -0.99 9.25
CA PRO A 142 5.45 -0.86 10.71
C PRO A 142 4.11 -0.27 11.18
N ARG A 143 3.42 0.46 10.31
CA ARG A 143 2.10 1.05 10.59
C ARG A 143 0.93 0.26 9.99
N ALA A 144 1.16 -0.97 9.54
CA ALA A 144 0.12 -1.75 8.86
C ALA A 144 -1.09 -2.01 9.75
N SER A 145 -0.88 -2.41 11.01
CA SER A 145 -1.94 -2.63 12.00
C SER A 145 -2.73 -1.36 12.28
N GLU A 146 -2.05 -0.23 12.46
CA GLU A 146 -2.68 1.09 12.64
C GLU A 146 -3.54 1.47 11.43
N ARG A 147 -3.01 1.32 10.20
CA ARG A 147 -3.74 1.63 8.96
C ARG A 147 -4.93 0.71 8.75
N LEU A 148 -4.80 -0.57 9.11
CA LEU A 148 -5.92 -1.52 9.03
C LEU A 148 -7.00 -1.15 10.04
N ALA A 149 -6.64 -0.85 11.29
CA ALA A 149 -7.58 -0.41 12.31
C ALA A 149 -8.31 0.87 11.90
N GLN A 150 -7.58 1.87 11.38
CA GLN A 150 -8.16 3.10 10.85
C GLN A 150 -9.14 2.82 9.69
N LEU A 151 -8.76 1.94 8.75
CA LEU A 151 -9.62 1.55 7.63
C LEU A 151 -10.91 0.90 8.14
N ILE A 152 -10.82 -0.03 9.09
CA ILE A 152 -11.98 -0.70 9.68
C ILE A 152 -12.93 0.31 10.31
N ILE A 153 -12.41 1.24 11.12
CA ILE A 153 -13.22 2.26 11.77
C ILE A 153 -13.83 3.25 10.75
N GLN A 154 -13.08 3.63 9.71
CA GLN A 154 -13.60 4.48 8.64
C GLN A 154 -14.75 3.81 7.90
N VAL A 155 -14.59 2.52 7.56
CA VAL A 155 -15.63 1.71 6.90
C VAL A 155 -16.83 1.49 7.82
N ALA A 156 -16.60 1.18 9.10
CA ALA A 156 -17.65 1.03 10.10
C ALA A 156 -18.46 2.33 10.28
N GLY A 157 -17.79 3.46 10.31
CA GLY A 157 -18.45 4.77 10.37
C GLY A 157 -19.24 5.15 9.11
N ARG A 158 -19.22 4.38 8.04
CA ARG A 158 -20.07 4.55 6.84
C ARG A 158 -21.37 3.77 6.94
N ALA A 159 -21.34 2.60 7.55
CA ALA A 159 -22.53 1.79 7.73
C ALA A 159 -23.42 2.35 8.84
N GLY A 160 -24.73 2.45 8.59
CA GLY A 160 -25.71 2.82 9.62
C GLY A 160 -25.85 4.32 9.92
N ARG A 161 -25.39 5.22 9.05
CA ARG A 161 -25.60 6.68 9.20
C ARG A 161 -27.05 7.13 8.93
N GLY A 162 -27.88 6.25 8.37
CA GLY A 162 -29.31 6.52 8.14
C GLY A 162 -30.18 5.95 9.25
N ALA A 163 -31.50 5.89 9.00
CA ALA A 163 -32.49 5.33 9.92
C ALA A 163 -32.36 3.80 10.12
N ARG A 164 -31.56 3.11 9.30
CA ARG A 164 -31.33 1.66 9.35
C ARG A 164 -30.00 1.33 10.01
N ARG A 165 -29.97 0.30 10.84
CA ARG A 165 -28.72 -0.23 11.38
C ARG A 165 -27.82 -0.71 10.26
N GLY A 166 -26.54 -0.36 10.32
CA GLY A 166 -25.51 -0.84 9.40
C GLY A 166 -24.78 -2.06 9.96
N HIS A 167 -24.36 -2.93 9.06
CA HIS A 167 -23.51 -4.08 9.36
C HIS A 167 -22.13 -3.91 8.71
N VAL A 168 -21.10 -4.42 9.36
CA VAL A 168 -19.74 -4.46 8.82
C VAL A 168 -19.27 -5.89 8.82
N LEU A 169 -18.85 -6.39 7.67
CA LEU A 169 -18.26 -7.71 7.51
C LEU A 169 -16.76 -7.56 7.19
N ILE A 170 -15.92 -8.28 7.91
CA ILE A 170 -14.48 -8.32 7.69
C ILE A 170 -14.11 -9.76 7.32
N GLN A 171 -13.67 -9.95 6.08
CA GLN A 171 -13.19 -11.24 5.62
C GLN A 171 -11.71 -11.39 6.00
N THR A 172 -11.40 -12.40 6.78
CA THR A 172 -10.05 -12.73 7.26
C THR A 172 -9.93 -14.22 7.54
N HIS A 173 -8.72 -14.77 7.40
CA HIS A 173 -8.37 -16.12 7.87
C HIS A 173 -8.01 -16.15 9.37
N HIS A 174 -7.90 -14.98 10.01
CA HIS A 174 -7.47 -14.82 11.40
C HIS A 174 -8.50 -14.03 12.24
N PRO A 175 -9.74 -14.52 12.41
CA PRO A 175 -10.80 -13.79 13.11
C PRO A 175 -10.46 -13.51 14.56
N ASP A 176 -9.63 -14.36 15.18
CA ASP A 176 -9.18 -14.24 16.56
C ASP A 176 -7.96 -13.34 16.78
N HIS A 177 -7.48 -12.65 15.74
CA HIS A 177 -6.33 -11.77 15.88
C HIS A 177 -6.61 -10.65 16.90
N PRO A 178 -5.66 -10.31 17.80
CA PRO A 178 -5.84 -9.33 18.87
C PRO A 178 -6.40 -7.98 18.39
N LEU A 179 -5.94 -7.50 17.23
CA LEU A 179 -6.44 -6.27 16.60
C LEU A 179 -7.96 -6.25 16.47
N PHE A 180 -8.56 -7.34 15.94
CA PHE A 180 -10.01 -7.41 15.76
C PHE A 180 -10.74 -7.51 17.11
N ARG A 181 -10.22 -8.31 18.03
CA ARG A 181 -10.80 -8.43 19.37
C ARG A 181 -10.83 -7.08 20.11
N THR A 182 -9.71 -6.36 20.11
CA THR A 182 -9.62 -5.06 20.75
C THR A 182 -10.54 -4.03 20.08
N LEU A 183 -10.59 -4.01 18.73
CA LEU A 183 -11.49 -3.09 18.01
C LEU A 183 -12.98 -3.39 18.29
N LEU A 184 -13.36 -4.66 18.42
CA LEU A 184 -14.75 -5.05 18.69
C LEU A 184 -15.19 -4.77 20.13
N SER A 185 -14.29 -4.93 21.10
CA SER A 185 -14.62 -4.77 22.53
C SER A 185 -14.48 -3.35 23.04
N GLY A 186 -13.46 -2.61 22.57
CA GLY A 186 -13.10 -1.29 23.12
C GLY A 186 -12.92 -0.19 22.08
N GLY A 187 -13.16 -0.51 20.80
CA GLY A 187 -13.05 0.44 19.69
C GLY A 187 -11.62 0.91 19.44
N TYR A 188 -11.49 1.97 18.60
CA TYR A 188 -10.18 2.53 18.24
C TYR A 188 -9.38 3.05 19.45
N PRO A 189 -9.97 3.66 20.48
CA PRO A 189 -9.20 4.10 21.66
C PRO A 189 -8.51 2.96 22.40
N ALA A 190 -9.15 1.78 22.51
CA ALA A 190 -8.54 0.62 23.13
C ALA A 190 -7.36 0.11 22.27
N PHE A 191 -7.59 -0.05 20.96
CA PHE A 191 -6.54 -0.43 20.01
C PHE A 191 -5.34 0.54 20.08
N ALA A 192 -5.59 1.85 20.10
CA ALA A 192 -4.53 2.84 20.13
C ALA A 192 -3.67 2.76 21.41
N ARG A 193 -4.27 2.46 22.56
CA ARG A 193 -3.53 2.22 23.81
C ARG A 193 -2.64 0.99 23.72
N ASP A 194 -3.18 -0.13 23.22
CA ASP A 194 -2.42 -1.37 23.08
C ASP A 194 -1.25 -1.19 22.09
N GLU A 195 -1.50 -0.52 20.98
CA GLU A 195 -0.49 -0.21 19.96
C GLU A 195 0.62 0.70 20.52
N LEU A 196 0.26 1.74 21.30
CA LEU A 196 1.24 2.63 21.92
C LEU A 196 2.08 1.89 22.97
N ALA A 197 1.47 1.03 23.79
CA ALA A 197 2.22 0.22 24.75
C ALA A 197 3.21 -0.73 24.09
N LEU A 198 2.82 -1.33 22.96
CA LEU A 198 3.70 -2.18 22.16
C LEU A 198 4.87 -1.35 21.57
N ARG A 199 4.59 -0.16 21.04
CA ARG A 199 5.63 0.73 20.48
C ARG A 199 6.60 1.23 21.53
N GLU A 200 6.12 1.53 22.72
CA GLU A 200 6.95 1.90 23.85
C GLU A 200 7.90 0.77 24.26
N ALA A 201 7.37 -0.44 24.42
CA ALA A 201 8.16 -1.62 24.75
C ALA A 201 9.25 -1.96 23.70
N LEU A 202 8.99 -1.62 22.44
CA LEU A 202 9.90 -1.86 21.31
C LEU A 202 10.75 -0.62 20.94
N ALA A 203 10.66 0.47 21.69
CA ALA A 203 11.31 1.75 21.41
C ALA A 203 11.05 2.25 19.98
N LEU A 204 9.81 2.06 19.45
CA LEU A 204 9.40 2.55 18.13
C LEU A 204 8.76 3.94 18.23
N PRO A 205 8.68 4.72 17.14
CA PRO A 205 8.00 6.00 17.16
C PRO A 205 6.56 5.90 17.69
N PRO A 206 6.12 6.80 18.59
CA PRO A 206 6.69 8.10 18.94
C PRO A 206 7.72 8.08 20.08
N PHE A 207 8.10 6.91 20.59
CA PHE A 207 9.06 6.76 21.71
C PHE A 207 10.53 6.77 21.25
N SER A 208 10.78 6.75 19.95
CA SER A 208 12.06 7.07 19.31
C SER A 208 11.83 8.07 18.18
N ALA A 209 12.91 8.70 17.71
CA ALA A 209 12.91 9.58 16.56
C ALA A 209 13.60 8.89 15.39
N GLN A 210 13.01 8.98 14.21
CA GLN A 210 13.52 8.34 13.00
C GLN A 210 13.68 9.34 11.86
N ALA A 211 14.70 9.13 11.02
CA ALA A 211 14.82 9.77 9.72
C ALA A 211 15.19 8.72 8.67
N LEU A 212 14.72 8.91 7.46
CA LEU A 212 14.92 7.99 6.35
C LEU A 212 15.56 8.72 5.17
N LEU A 213 16.81 8.41 4.89
CA LEU A 213 17.52 8.86 3.71
C LEU A 213 17.29 7.85 2.59
N ARG A 214 16.60 8.28 1.53
CA ARG A 214 16.35 7.48 0.32
C ARG A 214 17.24 7.98 -0.80
N ALA A 215 17.74 7.05 -1.61
CA ALA A 215 18.46 7.37 -2.83
C ALA A 215 18.02 6.48 -3.99
N GLU A 216 17.96 7.04 -5.21
CA GLU A 216 17.66 6.29 -6.42
C GLU A 216 18.51 6.76 -7.61
N ALA A 217 19.04 5.81 -8.39
CA ALA A 217 19.81 6.04 -9.61
C ALA A 217 19.60 4.89 -10.59
N ARG A 218 20.14 5.02 -11.82
CA ARG A 218 20.17 3.93 -12.81
C ARG A 218 21.10 2.81 -12.39
N GLU A 219 22.18 3.15 -11.69
CA GLU A 219 23.22 2.24 -11.27
C GLU A 219 23.15 2.03 -9.75
N ARG A 220 22.99 0.78 -9.36
CA ARG A 220 22.92 0.39 -7.96
C ARG A 220 24.16 0.78 -7.16
N SER A 221 25.35 0.64 -7.77
CA SER A 221 26.62 1.00 -7.14
C SER A 221 26.69 2.45 -6.69
N GLN A 222 26.13 3.39 -7.49
CA GLN A 222 26.09 4.81 -7.12
C GLN A 222 25.17 5.07 -5.92
N VAL A 223 24.03 4.39 -5.86
CA VAL A 223 23.07 4.49 -4.73
C VAL A 223 23.71 3.96 -3.47
N GLU A 224 24.31 2.77 -3.53
CA GLU A 224 24.95 2.14 -2.37
C GLU A 224 26.18 2.94 -1.88
N GLN A 225 26.97 3.50 -2.80
CA GLN A 225 28.13 4.33 -2.43
C GLN A 225 27.67 5.60 -1.70
N PHE A 226 26.69 6.33 -2.27
CA PHE A 226 26.16 7.55 -1.65
C PHE A 226 25.65 7.30 -0.23
N LEU A 227 24.89 6.21 -0.02
CA LEU A 227 24.31 5.89 1.28
C LEU A 227 25.40 5.39 2.28
N ARG A 228 26.42 4.66 1.82
CA ARG A 228 27.54 4.25 2.67
C ARG A 228 28.36 5.44 3.14
N ASP A 229 28.64 6.36 2.24
CA ASP A 229 29.38 7.58 2.59
C ASP A 229 28.56 8.44 3.56
N ALA A 230 27.24 8.54 3.38
CA ALA A 230 26.34 9.17 4.32
C ALA A 230 26.36 8.50 5.71
N ALA A 231 26.35 7.16 5.76
CA ALA A 231 26.41 6.43 7.01
C ALA A 231 27.73 6.67 7.76
N GLN A 232 28.84 6.75 7.05
CA GLN A 232 30.16 7.03 7.64
C GLN A 232 30.27 8.44 8.24
N GLN A 233 29.55 9.43 7.68
CA GLN A 233 29.54 10.81 8.17
C GLN A 233 28.83 10.98 9.51
N ILE A 234 27.90 10.07 9.85
CA ILE A 234 27.10 10.18 11.09
C ILE A 234 27.96 9.88 12.33
N GLY A 235 28.95 8.99 12.18
CA GLY A 235 29.83 8.64 13.30
C GLY A 235 29.10 8.03 14.50
N ASP A 236 29.77 7.99 15.65
CA ASP A 236 29.24 7.48 16.92
C ASP A 236 28.61 8.64 17.73
N CYS A 237 27.43 9.09 17.33
CA CYS A 237 26.73 10.22 17.97
C CYS A 237 25.43 9.80 18.68
N GLY A 238 25.30 8.51 19.04
CA GLY A 238 24.09 7.97 19.69
C GLY A 238 22.90 7.82 18.73
N VAL A 239 23.15 7.83 17.43
CA VAL A 239 22.17 7.52 16.37
C VAL A 239 22.48 6.15 15.79
N LEU A 240 21.52 5.24 15.86
CA LEU A 240 21.60 3.95 15.20
C LEU A 240 21.41 4.16 13.70
N VAL A 241 22.32 3.60 12.91
CA VAL A 241 22.28 3.64 11.44
C VAL A 241 22.02 2.24 10.89
N ALA A 242 20.89 2.03 10.27
CA ALA A 242 20.53 0.76 9.65
C ALA A 242 20.56 0.88 8.12
N GLY A 243 21.45 0.11 7.50
CA GLY A 243 21.63 0.10 6.04
C GLY A 243 23.05 0.42 5.58
N PRO A 244 23.26 0.65 4.26
CA PRO A 244 22.25 0.73 3.19
C PRO A 244 21.45 -0.56 2.98
N LEU A 245 20.13 -0.44 2.95
CA LEU A 245 19.21 -1.54 2.68
C LEU A 245 18.47 -1.28 1.36
N PRO A 246 18.15 -2.31 0.57
CA PRO A 246 17.22 -2.14 -0.54
C PRO A 246 15.90 -1.52 -0.05
N ALA A 247 15.36 -0.54 -0.77
CA ALA A 247 14.02 -0.05 -0.47
C ALA A 247 12.99 -1.20 -0.61
N PRO A 248 11.82 -1.17 0.06
CA PRO A 248 10.76 -2.18 -0.09
C PRO A 248 10.33 -2.41 -1.54
N HIS A 249 10.57 -1.43 -2.40
CA HIS A 249 10.52 -1.51 -3.84
C HIS A 249 11.89 -1.13 -4.38
N ALA A 250 12.80 -2.12 -4.40
CA ALA A 250 14.20 -1.92 -4.74
C ALA A 250 14.41 -1.43 -6.17
N ARG A 251 13.47 -1.70 -7.10
CA ARG A 251 13.52 -1.20 -8.48
C ARG A 251 12.19 -0.59 -8.90
N ARG A 252 12.22 0.66 -9.39
CA ARG A 252 11.04 1.35 -9.91
C ARG A 252 11.37 2.15 -11.16
N ALA A 253 10.64 1.90 -12.25
CA ALA A 253 10.82 2.57 -13.54
C ALA A 253 12.26 2.50 -14.09
N GLY A 254 13.00 1.45 -13.75
CA GLY A 254 14.40 1.24 -14.13
C GLY A 254 15.40 1.99 -13.27
N TYR A 255 14.98 2.56 -12.14
CA TYR A 255 15.87 3.09 -11.12
C TYR A 255 16.02 2.08 -9.99
N GLU A 256 17.26 1.86 -9.58
CA GLU A 256 17.64 1.12 -8.38
C GLU A 256 17.43 2.03 -7.16
N ARG A 257 16.89 1.51 -6.08
CA ARG A 257 16.49 2.26 -4.88
C ARG A 257 16.99 1.58 -3.64
N ALA A 258 17.63 2.35 -2.78
CA ALA A 258 18.03 1.92 -1.44
C ALA A 258 17.79 3.03 -0.42
N GLN A 259 17.91 2.67 0.84
CA GLN A 259 17.62 3.57 1.94
C GLN A 259 18.53 3.31 3.13
N LEU A 260 18.66 4.34 3.95
CA LEU A 260 19.35 4.35 5.22
C LEU A 260 18.36 4.83 6.28
N LEU A 261 18.09 4.01 7.28
CA LEU A 261 17.27 4.40 8.42
C LEU A 261 18.17 4.88 9.54
N LEU A 262 17.88 6.07 10.05
CA LEU A 262 18.52 6.69 11.20
C LEU A 262 17.54 6.68 12.37
N GLU A 263 17.96 6.20 13.51
CA GLU A 263 17.10 6.11 14.70
C GLU A 263 17.86 6.59 15.94
N ALA A 264 17.18 7.37 16.77
CA ALA A 264 17.70 7.83 18.06
C ALA A 264 16.62 7.77 19.12
N GLY A 265 17.01 7.48 20.35
CA GLY A 265 16.10 7.53 21.50
C GLY A 265 15.58 8.95 21.81
N GLN A 266 16.32 9.97 21.39
CA GLN A 266 15.92 11.37 21.57
C GLN A 266 15.97 12.14 20.26
N ARG A 267 14.94 12.95 20.02
CA ARG A 267 14.81 13.79 18.81
C ARG A 267 15.99 14.77 18.64
N SER A 268 16.48 15.34 19.74
CA SER A 268 17.62 16.27 19.72
C SER A 268 18.89 15.61 19.18
N ALA A 269 19.18 14.37 19.58
CA ALA A 269 20.34 13.64 19.08
C ALA A 269 20.23 13.39 17.56
N LEU A 270 19.03 12.98 17.09
CA LEU A 270 18.79 12.80 15.66
C LEU A 270 19.00 14.11 14.89
N HIS A 271 18.42 15.23 15.36
CA HIS A 271 18.58 16.53 14.69
C HIS A 271 20.04 16.98 14.62
N THR A 272 20.81 16.83 15.71
CA THR A 272 22.24 17.17 15.71
C THR A 272 22.99 16.36 14.65
N ALA A 273 22.70 15.05 14.54
CA ALA A 273 23.32 14.21 13.52
C ALA A 273 22.92 14.62 12.10
N LEU A 274 21.65 14.98 11.89
CA LEU A 274 21.15 15.43 10.59
C LEU A 274 21.74 16.79 10.18
N ASP A 275 21.90 17.72 11.10
CA ASP A 275 22.52 19.03 10.84
C ASP A 275 23.98 18.87 10.41
N ALA A 276 24.70 17.91 10.98
CA ALA A 276 26.06 17.58 10.56
C ALA A 276 26.11 16.84 9.22
N LEU A 277 25.13 15.98 8.94
CA LEU A 277 25.04 15.17 7.71
C LEU A 277 24.65 15.99 6.47
N LEU A 278 23.71 16.93 6.60
CA LEU A 278 23.13 17.64 5.47
C LEU A 278 24.18 18.35 4.58
N PRO A 279 25.18 19.10 5.10
CA PRO A 279 26.21 19.71 4.28
C PRO A 279 27.01 18.69 3.46
N ALA A 280 27.32 17.54 4.07
CA ALA A 280 28.04 16.45 3.42
C ALA A 280 27.22 15.83 2.27
N LEU A 281 25.89 15.64 2.45
CA LEU A 281 25.00 15.16 1.40
C LEU A 281 24.94 16.12 0.22
N TYR A 282 24.75 17.41 0.46
CA TYR A 282 24.72 18.42 -0.62
C TYR A 282 26.07 18.58 -1.33
N GLY A 283 27.19 18.45 -0.60
CA GLY A 283 28.56 18.49 -1.14
C GLY A 283 29.00 17.21 -1.85
N HIS A 284 28.26 16.12 -1.71
CA HIS A 284 28.68 14.82 -2.23
C HIS A 284 28.72 14.80 -3.78
N PRO A 285 29.79 14.26 -4.41
CA PRO A 285 29.95 14.25 -5.88
C PRO A 285 28.79 13.59 -6.62
N LEU A 286 28.15 12.58 -6.02
CA LEU A 286 26.99 11.89 -6.59
C LEU A 286 25.65 12.59 -6.35
N ALA A 287 25.57 13.58 -5.45
CA ALA A 287 24.31 14.22 -5.08
C ALA A 287 23.53 14.83 -6.26
N ARG A 288 24.24 15.28 -7.32
CA ARG A 288 23.64 15.82 -8.55
C ARG A 288 23.34 14.77 -9.61
N ARG A 289 23.85 13.53 -9.45
CA ARG A 289 23.70 12.42 -10.41
C ARG A 289 22.60 11.45 -10.05
N LEU A 290 22.18 11.44 -8.80
CA LEU A 290 21.12 10.59 -8.27
C LEU A 290 19.99 11.46 -7.68
N ARG A 291 18.84 10.85 -7.46
CA ARG A 291 17.75 11.47 -6.72
C ARG A 291 17.83 10.99 -5.29
N TRP A 292 17.78 11.92 -4.35
CA TRP A 292 17.75 11.57 -2.94
C TRP A 292 16.76 12.44 -2.18
N SER A 293 16.29 11.94 -1.06
CA SER A 293 15.43 12.65 -0.12
C SER A 293 15.70 12.20 1.30
N LEU A 294 15.66 13.15 2.22
CA LEU A 294 15.70 12.92 3.65
C LEU A 294 14.32 13.25 4.22
N ASP A 295 13.72 12.26 4.88
CA ASP A 295 12.38 12.34 5.46
C ASP A 295 12.52 12.14 6.97
N VAL A 296 12.18 13.17 7.75
CA VAL A 296 12.21 13.13 9.22
C VAL A 296 10.82 12.75 9.71
N ASP A 297 10.74 11.82 10.66
CA ASP A 297 9.51 11.18 11.11
C ASP A 297 8.72 10.55 9.95
N PRO A 298 9.33 9.63 9.21
CA PRO A 298 8.72 9.08 8.00
C PRO A 298 7.39 8.39 8.33
N VAL A 299 6.33 8.75 7.57
CA VAL A 299 5.00 8.12 7.72
C VAL A 299 4.98 6.72 7.14
N ALA A 300 5.90 6.41 6.22
CA ALA A 300 6.07 5.11 5.60
C ALA A 300 7.54 4.86 5.29
N LEU A 301 7.95 3.61 5.40
CA LEU A 301 9.32 3.19 5.05
C LEU A 301 9.45 2.74 3.58
N ASP A 302 8.40 2.94 2.75
CA ASP A 302 8.33 2.54 1.33
C ASP A 302 8.54 3.74 0.35
#